data_132fc35e1e5acbf9b27efbe7c3f5fcc2
#
_entry.id   132fc35e1e5acbf9b27efbe7c3f5fcc2
#
_cell.length_a   1.000
_cell.length_b   1.000
_cell.length_c   1.000
_cell.angle_alpha   90.00
_cell.angle_beta   90.00
_cell.angle_gamma   90.00
#
_symmetry.space_group_name_H-M   'P 1'
#
loop_
_entity.id
_entity.type
_entity.pdbx_description
1 polymer ?
#
loop_
_entity_poly.entity_id
_entity_poly.type
_entity_poly.pdbx_seq_one_letter_code
_entity_poly.pdbx_strand_id
1 'polypeptide(L)'
;MLPLTWDQLYEACNSCQGCELAKTRTNCVFGTGNKEADILFVGEAPGEQEDLTGTPFVGRAGQLLDKYLYAVDIAREDVYIANILKCRPPKNRDPLPAEEDACIDYLREQVRLIKPKIIVCLGRIAAMRLIKPDFKISKEHGTWFEKGNFVMTAVYHPAALLRDPRRKEEMLADMQQIKKKLDSLKDNV
;
A
#
# COMPACT_ATOMS: atom_id res chain seq x y z
N MET A 1 18.76 -16.57 6.15
CA MET A 1 18.67 -16.41 4.68
C MET A 1 19.37 -15.11 4.34
N LEU A 2 20.23 -15.07 3.31
CA LEU A 2 20.86 -13.82 2.86
C LEU A 2 19.76 -12.86 2.37
N PRO A 3 19.88 -11.55 2.61
CA PRO A 3 18.90 -10.59 2.15
C PRO A 3 18.80 -10.59 0.62
N LEU A 4 17.59 -10.67 0.09
CA LEU A 4 17.36 -10.68 -1.36
C LEU A 4 17.72 -9.33 -1.98
N THR A 5 18.20 -9.37 -3.22
CA THR A 5 18.24 -8.19 -4.08
C THR A 5 16.84 -7.88 -4.60
N TRP A 6 16.66 -6.71 -5.22
CA TRP A 6 15.35 -6.34 -5.80
C TRP A 6 14.87 -7.32 -6.86
N ASP A 7 15.76 -7.72 -7.77
CA ASP A 7 15.42 -8.63 -8.86
C ASP A 7 15.09 -10.04 -8.35
N GLN A 8 15.87 -10.54 -7.38
CA GLN A 8 15.59 -11.82 -6.72
C GLN A 8 14.24 -11.81 -5.99
N LEU A 9 13.89 -10.69 -5.32
CA LEU A 9 12.60 -10.52 -4.66
C LEU A 9 11.46 -10.49 -5.67
N TYR A 10 11.63 -9.80 -6.78
CA TYR A 10 10.66 -9.71 -7.85
C TYR A 10 10.38 -11.10 -8.46
N GLU A 11 11.42 -11.84 -8.81
CA GLU A 11 11.29 -13.20 -9.38
C GLU A 11 10.63 -14.17 -8.39
N ALA A 12 11.05 -14.14 -7.12
CA ALA A 12 10.47 -14.98 -6.07
C ALA A 12 8.97 -14.69 -5.88
N CYS A 13 8.58 -13.41 -5.93
CA CYS A 13 7.18 -13.01 -5.81
C CYS A 13 6.35 -13.46 -7.02
N ASN A 14 6.86 -13.27 -8.24
CA ASN A 14 6.16 -13.66 -9.47
C ASN A 14 5.97 -15.17 -9.60
N SER A 15 6.95 -15.95 -9.17
CA SER A 15 6.88 -17.43 -9.18
C SER A 15 6.22 -18.03 -7.94
N CYS A 16 5.77 -17.21 -6.99
CA CYS A 16 5.22 -17.67 -5.71
C CYS A 16 4.01 -18.58 -5.88
N GLN A 17 4.01 -19.71 -5.13
CA GLN A 17 2.92 -20.67 -5.00
C GLN A 17 2.50 -20.86 -3.51
N GLY A 18 2.76 -19.87 -2.68
CA GLY A 18 2.64 -19.98 -1.22
C GLY A 18 1.21 -20.04 -0.66
N CYS A 19 0.19 -19.74 -1.48
CA CYS A 19 -1.22 -19.82 -1.08
C CYS A 19 -2.13 -20.09 -2.28
N GLU A 20 -3.41 -20.37 -2.01
CA GLU A 20 -4.40 -20.71 -3.05
C GLU A 20 -4.61 -19.59 -4.08
N LEU A 21 -4.35 -18.33 -3.74
CA LEU A 21 -4.49 -17.20 -4.68
C LEU A 21 -3.54 -17.31 -5.87
N ALA A 22 -2.41 -17.98 -5.72
CA ALA A 22 -1.48 -18.23 -6.82
C ALA A 22 -2.10 -19.04 -7.97
N LYS A 23 -3.10 -19.88 -7.67
CA LYS A 23 -3.78 -20.72 -8.65
C LYS A 23 -4.82 -19.96 -9.49
N THR A 24 -5.31 -18.83 -9.00
CA THR A 24 -6.43 -18.08 -9.60
C THR A 24 -6.03 -16.71 -10.13
N ARG A 25 -4.85 -16.20 -9.78
CA ARG A 25 -4.35 -14.93 -10.30
C ARG A 25 -4.07 -15.00 -11.80
N THR A 26 -4.28 -13.90 -12.50
CA THR A 26 -3.78 -13.71 -13.86
C THR A 26 -2.33 -13.26 -13.83
N ASN A 27 -2.04 -12.22 -13.04
CA ASN A 27 -0.70 -11.71 -12.80
C ASN A 27 -0.41 -11.57 -11.31
N CYS A 28 0.87 -11.70 -10.95
CA CYS A 28 1.36 -11.21 -9.67
C CYS A 28 1.46 -9.68 -9.74
N VAL A 29 0.93 -8.98 -8.75
CA VAL A 29 0.98 -7.52 -8.64
C VAL A 29 2.02 -7.16 -7.58
N PHE A 30 3.28 -7.09 -8.01
CA PHE A 30 4.42 -6.90 -7.10
C PHE A 30 4.40 -5.54 -6.40
N GLY A 31 4.14 -4.49 -7.15
CA GLY A 31 4.23 -3.09 -6.74
C GLY A 31 4.88 -2.26 -7.84
N THR A 32 4.77 -0.94 -7.75
CA THR A 32 5.33 -0.01 -8.74
C THR A 32 5.68 1.33 -8.13
N GLY A 33 6.63 2.03 -8.74
CA GLY A 33 7.07 3.36 -8.37
C GLY A 33 8.56 3.48 -8.14
N ASN A 34 8.97 4.50 -7.40
CA ASN A 34 10.36 4.77 -7.10
C ASN A 34 10.89 3.78 -6.04
N LYS A 35 11.94 3.05 -6.38
CA LYS A 35 12.61 2.10 -5.46
C LYS A 35 13.38 2.79 -4.31
N GLU A 36 13.54 4.11 -4.39
CA GLU A 36 14.17 4.96 -3.37
C GLU A 36 13.15 5.97 -2.79
N ALA A 37 11.86 5.65 -2.83
CA ALA A 37 10.80 6.52 -2.40
C ALA A 37 10.84 6.81 -0.90
N ASP A 38 10.65 8.06 -0.51
CA ASP A 38 10.45 8.44 0.89
C ASP A 38 9.07 8.00 1.42
N ILE A 39 8.07 7.80 0.53
CA ILE A 39 6.73 7.33 0.88
C ILE A 39 6.40 6.01 0.20
N LEU A 40 5.93 5.05 0.99
CA LEU A 40 5.35 3.80 0.54
C LEU A 40 3.85 3.77 0.87
N PHE A 41 3.00 3.70 -0.15
CA PHE A 41 1.57 3.44 0.01
C PHE A 41 1.31 1.94 -0.03
N VAL A 42 0.54 1.44 0.94
CA VAL A 42 0.22 0.01 1.05
C VAL A 42 -1.28 -0.18 1.11
N GLY A 43 -1.84 -0.79 0.08
CA GLY A 43 -3.23 -1.24 0.03
C GLY A 43 -3.40 -2.67 0.52
N GLU A 44 -4.60 -3.19 0.37
CA GLU A 44 -5.00 -4.53 0.82
C GLU A 44 -4.57 -5.61 -0.18
N ALA A 45 -5.13 -5.58 -1.37
CA ALA A 45 -4.97 -6.60 -2.41
C ALA A 45 -5.24 -6.02 -3.80
N PRO A 46 -4.74 -6.67 -4.86
CA PRO A 46 -5.09 -6.31 -6.23
C PRO A 46 -6.59 -6.51 -6.52
N GLY A 47 -7.19 -5.56 -7.24
CA GLY A 47 -8.49 -5.72 -7.87
C GLY A 47 -8.38 -6.37 -9.25
N GLU A 48 -9.48 -6.34 -10.02
CA GLU A 48 -9.54 -6.98 -11.35
C GLU A 48 -8.59 -6.32 -12.35
N GLN A 49 -8.59 -5.00 -12.44
CA GLN A 49 -7.73 -4.30 -13.40
C GLN A 49 -6.25 -4.46 -13.05
N GLU A 50 -5.93 -4.50 -11.77
CA GLU A 50 -4.59 -4.75 -11.28
C GLU A 50 -4.12 -6.17 -11.61
N ASP A 51 -4.97 -7.17 -11.43
CA ASP A 51 -4.69 -8.57 -11.79
C ASP A 51 -4.49 -8.75 -13.30
N LEU A 52 -5.27 -8.04 -14.11
CA LEU A 52 -5.14 -8.09 -15.59
C LEU A 52 -3.86 -7.41 -16.09
N THR A 53 -3.41 -6.35 -15.44
CA THR A 53 -2.27 -5.53 -15.89
C THR A 53 -0.95 -5.83 -15.17
N GLY A 54 -1.01 -6.45 -13.99
CA GLY A 54 0.16 -6.65 -13.13
C GLY A 54 0.63 -5.38 -12.39
N THR A 55 -0.14 -4.29 -12.47
CA THR A 55 0.23 -2.99 -11.89
C THR A 55 -0.76 -2.59 -10.80
N PRO A 56 -0.30 -2.17 -9.58
CA PRO A 56 -1.19 -1.80 -8.49
C PRO A 56 -1.88 -0.46 -8.76
N PHE A 57 -3.11 -0.33 -8.26
CA PHE A 57 -3.87 0.92 -8.29
C PHE A 57 -4.00 1.57 -9.68
N VAL A 58 -4.45 0.80 -10.67
CA VAL A 58 -4.74 1.27 -12.05
C VAL A 58 -6.24 1.38 -12.34
N GLY A 59 -7.08 0.69 -11.56
CA GLY A 59 -8.53 0.77 -11.67
C GLY A 59 -9.10 2.09 -11.13
N ARG A 60 -10.43 2.17 -10.95
CA ARG A 60 -11.12 3.37 -10.48
C ARG A 60 -10.59 3.90 -9.13
N ALA A 61 -10.28 2.99 -8.21
CA ALA A 61 -9.69 3.35 -6.91
C ALA A 61 -8.30 3.96 -7.08
N GLY A 62 -7.49 3.41 -7.98
CA GLY A 62 -6.16 3.94 -8.31
C GLY A 62 -6.21 5.32 -8.95
N GLN A 63 -7.14 5.54 -9.87
CA GLN A 63 -7.37 6.86 -10.48
C GLN A 63 -7.79 7.92 -9.45
N LEU A 64 -8.56 7.52 -8.43
CA LEU A 64 -8.90 8.40 -7.33
C LEU A 64 -7.68 8.71 -6.44
N LEU A 65 -6.84 7.70 -6.17
CA LEU A 65 -5.57 7.93 -5.45
C LEU A 65 -4.70 8.92 -6.20
N ASP A 66 -4.58 8.79 -7.52
CA ASP A 66 -3.80 9.72 -8.35
C ASP A 66 -4.29 11.17 -8.24
N LYS A 67 -5.62 11.37 -8.17
CA LYS A 67 -6.21 12.70 -7.95
C LYS A 67 -5.83 13.29 -6.59
N TYR A 68 -5.78 12.48 -5.53
CA TYR A 68 -5.34 12.93 -4.22
C TYR A 68 -3.84 13.24 -4.18
N LEU A 69 -3.01 12.40 -4.79
CA LEU A 69 -1.58 12.66 -4.92
C LEU A 69 -1.33 13.98 -5.64
N TYR A 70 -1.99 14.18 -6.79
CA TYR A 70 -1.91 15.43 -7.55
C TYR A 70 -2.37 16.65 -6.73
N ALA A 71 -3.47 16.51 -5.98
CA ALA A 71 -4.04 17.60 -5.16
C ALA A 71 -3.12 18.08 -4.03
N VAL A 72 -2.11 17.28 -3.65
CA VAL A 72 -1.14 17.61 -2.61
C VAL A 72 0.29 17.71 -3.13
N ASP A 73 0.46 17.90 -4.43
CA ASP A 73 1.76 18.04 -5.11
C ASP A 73 2.73 16.89 -4.79
N ILE A 74 2.23 15.65 -4.86
CA ILE A 74 3.04 14.43 -4.82
C ILE A 74 2.91 13.75 -6.18
N ALA A 75 4.00 13.58 -6.91
CA ALA A 75 3.99 12.84 -8.16
C ALA A 75 3.90 11.32 -7.89
N ARG A 76 3.10 10.61 -8.69
CA ARG A 76 2.96 9.15 -8.53
C ARG A 76 4.28 8.41 -8.73
N GLU A 77 5.13 8.90 -9.60
CA GLU A 77 6.47 8.38 -9.85
C GLU A 77 7.47 8.57 -8.71
N ASP A 78 7.21 9.50 -7.77
CA ASP A 78 8.08 9.77 -6.62
C ASP A 78 7.78 8.85 -5.43
N VAL A 79 6.65 8.15 -5.44
CA VAL A 79 6.24 7.23 -4.38
C VAL A 79 6.37 5.78 -4.83
N TYR A 80 6.35 4.84 -3.89
CA TYR A 80 6.16 3.43 -4.20
C TYR A 80 4.76 2.98 -3.74
N ILE A 81 4.09 2.18 -4.55
CA ILE A 81 2.74 1.69 -4.26
C ILE A 81 2.74 0.17 -4.34
N ALA A 82 2.27 -0.47 -3.28
CA ALA A 82 2.14 -1.92 -3.18
C ALA A 82 0.87 -2.31 -2.43
N ASN A 83 0.62 -3.60 -2.32
CA ASN A 83 -0.42 -4.18 -1.47
C ASN A 83 0.19 -5.20 -0.50
N ILE A 84 -0.55 -5.56 0.55
CA ILE A 84 -0.23 -6.67 1.43
C ILE A 84 -0.22 -7.96 0.62
N LEU A 85 -1.32 -8.26 -0.09
CA LEU A 85 -1.37 -9.38 -1.01
C LEU A 85 -0.84 -8.99 -2.40
N LYS A 86 -0.12 -9.91 -3.03
CA LYS A 86 0.38 -9.75 -4.40
C LYS A 86 -0.52 -10.42 -5.45
N CYS A 87 -1.55 -11.11 -5.00
CA CYS A 87 -2.50 -11.85 -5.83
C CYS A 87 -3.93 -11.40 -5.50
N ARG A 88 -4.80 -11.33 -6.53
CA ARG A 88 -6.21 -10.96 -6.38
C ARG A 88 -7.00 -12.04 -5.65
N PRO A 89 -7.72 -11.74 -4.57
CA PRO A 89 -8.70 -12.66 -3.99
C PRO A 89 -9.92 -12.82 -4.90
N PRO A 90 -10.55 -14.02 -4.93
CA PRO A 90 -11.77 -14.25 -5.71
C PRO A 90 -12.86 -13.22 -5.38
N LYS A 91 -13.46 -12.64 -6.44
CA LYS A 91 -14.52 -11.60 -6.31
C LYS A 91 -14.13 -10.41 -5.43
N ASN A 92 -12.84 -10.11 -5.32
CA ASN A 92 -12.29 -9.02 -4.48
C ASN A 92 -12.76 -9.09 -3.01
N ARG A 93 -12.91 -10.31 -2.45
CA ARG A 93 -13.18 -10.48 -1.02
C ARG A 93 -12.00 -10.00 -0.18
N ASP A 94 -12.26 -9.73 1.10
CA ASP A 94 -11.19 -9.46 2.06
C ASP A 94 -10.18 -10.63 2.09
N PRO A 95 -8.88 -10.35 2.31
CA PRO A 95 -7.86 -11.37 2.52
C PRO A 95 -8.19 -12.30 3.69
N LEU A 96 -7.81 -13.57 3.57
CA LEU A 96 -7.80 -14.47 4.71
C LEU A 96 -6.49 -14.30 5.49
N PRO A 97 -6.49 -14.45 6.83
CA PRO A 97 -5.26 -14.34 7.63
C PRO A 97 -4.11 -15.20 7.13
N ALA A 98 -4.38 -16.44 6.70
CA ALA A 98 -3.36 -17.33 6.16
C ALA A 98 -2.77 -16.82 4.82
N GLU A 99 -3.55 -16.13 4.00
CA GLU A 99 -3.08 -15.51 2.76
C GLU A 99 -2.18 -14.30 3.04
N GLU A 100 -2.55 -13.49 4.03
CA GLU A 100 -1.71 -12.39 4.50
C GLU A 100 -0.38 -12.91 5.08
N ASP A 101 -0.43 -13.94 5.90
CA ASP A 101 0.76 -14.54 6.50
C ASP A 101 1.72 -15.11 5.45
N ALA A 102 1.19 -15.76 4.43
CA ALA A 102 1.99 -16.30 3.32
C ALA A 102 2.60 -15.22 2.42
N CYS A 103 2.04 -14.01 2.40
CA CYS A 103 2.40 -12.96 1.45
C CYS A 103 3.19 -11.79 2.06
N ILE A 104 3.07 -11.57 3.38
CA ILE A 104 3.57 -10.36 4.05
C ILE A 104 5.09 -10.19 3.94
N ASP A 105 5.85 -11.27 3.83
CA ASP A 105 7.30 -11.20 3.78
C ASP A 105 7.82 -10.52 2.51
N TYR A 106 7.08 -10.60 1.39
CA TYR A 106 7.42 -9.83 0.19
C TYR A 106 7.35 -8.32 0.45
N LEU A 107 6.33 -7.86 1.17
CA LEU A 107 6.20 -6.46 1.54
C LEU A 107 7.29 -6.03 2.54
N ARG A 108 7.63 -6.89 3.51
CA ARG A 108 8.71 -6.62 4.47
C ARG A 108 10.06 -6.43 3.76
N GLU A 109 10.37 -7.28 2.78
CA GLU A 109 11.57 -7.15 1.97
C GLU A 109 11.53 -5.89 1.08
N GLN A 110 10.38 -5.52 0.52
CA GLN A 110 10.23 -4.25 -0.19
C GLN A 110 10.53 -3.06 0.73
N VAL A 111 9.98 -3.03 1.95
CA VAL A 111 10.27 -1.99 2.95
C VAL A 111 11.76 -1.94 3.30
N ARG A 112 12.40 -3.10 3.47
CA ARG A 112 13.85 -3.19 3.74
C ARG A 112 14.70 -2.61 2.61
N LEU A 113 14.29 -2.83 1.36
CA LEU A 113 15.01 -2.37 0.17
C LEU A 113 14.77 -0.90 -0.13
N ILE A 114 13.51 -0.44 -0.05
CA ILE A 114 13.10 0.94 -0.32
C ILE A 114 13.57 1.88 0.81
N LYS A 115 13.48 1.43 2.07
CA LYS A 115 13.78 2.22 3.28
C LYS A 115 12.94 3.50 3.36
N PRO A 116 11.61 3.44 3.19
CA PRO A 116 10.77 4.62 3.21
C PRO A 116 10.83 5.31 4.57
N LYS A 117 10.65 6.63 4.60
CA LYS A 117 10.49 7.42 5.84
C LYS A 117 9.05 7.37 6.33
N ILE A 118 8.09 7.22 5.40
CA ILE A 118 6.66 7.20 5.68
C ILE A 118 6.02 5.98 5.02
N ILE A 119 5.21 5.24 5.78
CA ILE A 119 4.32 4.20 5.24
C ILE A 119 2.87 4.65 5.45
N VAL A 120 2.11 4.71 4.37
CA VAL A 120 0.69 5.08 4.38
C VAL A 120 -0.16 3.85 4.08
N CYS A 121 -0.92 3.39 5.07
CA CYS A 121 -1.88 2.30 4.90
C CYS A 121 -3.15 2.83 4.22
N LEU A 122 -3.50 2.27 3.07
CA LEU A 122 -4.72 2.58 2.35
C LEU A 122 -5.85 1.64 2.82
N GLY A 123 -6.64 2.11 3.78
CA GLY A 123 -7.81 1.43 4.30
C GLY A 123 -7.56 0.57 5.54
N ARG A 124 -8.66 -0.02 6.00
CA ARG A 124 -8.76 -0.77 7.25
C ARG A 124 -7.84 -1.98 7.30
N ILE A 125 -7.86 -2.82 6.28
CA ILE A 125 -7.14 -4.09 6.27
C ILE A 125 -5.62 -3.85 6.36
N ALA A 126 -5.09 -2.95 5.55
CA ALA A 126 -3.66 -2.60 5.61
C ALA A 126 -3.28 -2.02 6.98
N ALA A 127 -4.11 -1.15 7.55
CA ALA A 127 -3.86 -0.58 8.87
C ALA A 127 -3.91 -1.63 10.00
N MET A 128 -4.87 -2.55 9.97
CA MET A 128 -4.97 -3.64 10.94
C MET A 128 -3.76 -4.59 10.87
N ARG A 129 -3.27 -4.86 9.69
CA ARG A 129 -2.12 -5.74 9.50
C ARG A 129 -0.79 -5.09 9.88
N LEU A 130 -0.60 -3.81 9.57
CA LEU A 130 0.70 -3.16 9.67
C LEU A 130 0.87 -2.30 10.92
N ILE A 131 -0.21 -1.66 11.40
CA ILE A 131 -0.16 -0.78 12.58
C ILE A 131 -0.59 -1.54 13.82
N LYS A 132 -1.87 -1.94 13.93
CA LYS A 132 -2.39 -2.71 15.07
C LYS A 132 -3.69 -3.45 14.70
N PRO A 133 -3.93 -4.65 15.26
CA PRO A 133 -5.06 -5.51 14.86
C PRO A 133 -6.46 -4.91 15.10
N ASP A 134 -6.61 -4.03 16.08
CA ASP A 134 -7.87 -3.39 16.45
C ASP A 134 -8.05 -1.99 15.83
N PHE A 135 -7.28 -1.65 14.79
CA PHE A 135 -7.32 -0.33 14.15
C PHE A 135 -8.70 0.02 13.60
N LYS A 136 -9.22 1.17 13.99
CA LYS A 136 -10.53 1.69 13.58
C LYS A 136 -10.37 2.86 12.63
N ILE A 137 -10.40 2.60 11.33
CA ILE A 137 -10.15 3.61 10.29
C ILE A 137 -11.04 4.87 10.46
N SER A 138 -12.30 4.73 10.86
CA SER A 138 -13.21 5.86 11.06
C SER A 138 -12.86 6.78 12.23
N LYS A 139 -11.95 6.37 13.10
CA LYS A 139 -11.54 7.14 14.30
C LYS A 139 -10.06 7.49 14.32
N GLU A 140 -9.24 6.69 13.65
CA GLU A 140 -7.78 6.73 13.77
C GLU A 140 -7.07 7.07 12.45
N HIS A 141 -7.83 7.32 11.36
CA HIS A 141 -7.22 7.82 10.12
C HIS A 141 -6.47 9.13 10.39
N GLY A 142 -5.40 9.38 9.68
CA GLY A 142 -4.56 10.56 9.84
C GLY A 142 -3.70 10.57 11.12
N THR A 143 -3.85 9.61 12.03
CA THR A 143 -3.01 9.49 13.23
C THR A 143 -1.64 8.91 12.86
N TRP A 144 -0.58 9.45 13.49
CA TRP A 144 0.80 9.00 13.26
C TRP A 144 1.25 7.98 14.30
N PHE A 145 1.95 6.95 13.82
CA PHE A 145 2.53 5.88 14.64
C PHE A 145 4.01 5.73 14.29
N GLU A 146 4.88 5.79 15.29
CA GLU A 146 6.31 5.54 15.11
C GLU A 146 6.59 4.03 15.12
N LYS A 147 7.40 3.55 14.17
CA LYS A 147 7.80 2.15 14.10
C LYS A 147 9.23 2.01 13.55
N GLY A 148 10.18 1.87 14.46
CA GLY A 148 11.60 1.81 14.08
C GLY A 148 12.06 3.08 13.39
N ASN A 149 12.53 2.97 12.14
CA ASN A 149 13.11 4.08 11.39
C ASN A 149 12.12 4.80 10.47
N PHE A 150 10.82 4.47 10.55
CA PHE A 150 9.78 5.12 9.75
C PHE A 150 8.55 5.44 10.61
N VAL A 151 7.75 6.35 10.11
CA VAL A 151 6.45 6.66 10.69
C VAL A 151 5.34 6.09 9.81
N MET A 152 4.23 5.72 10.44
CA MET A 152 3.07 5.15 9.75
C MET A 152 1.82 5.98 10.00
N THR A 153 0.96 6.03 9.02
CA THR A 153 -0.41 6.51 9.17
C THR A 153 -1.34 5.66 8.30
N ALA A 154 -2.63 5.82 8.51
CA ALA A 154 -3.63 5.21 7.65
C ALA A 154 -4.62 6.26 7.17
N VAL A 155 -5.09 6.10 5.94
CA VAL A 155 -6.14 6.92 5.33
C VAL A 155 -7.24 6.01 4.78
N TYR A 156 -8.38 6.58 4.42
CA TYR A 156 -9.45 5.79 3.81
C TYR A 156 -8.97 5.12 2.52
N HIS A 157 -9.39 3.89 2.29
CA HIS A 157 -9.14 3.25 1.00
C HIS A 157 -9.92 3.99 -0.10
N PRO A 158 -9.28 4.31 -1.24
CA PRO A 158 -9.98 5.03 -2.32
C PRO A 158 -11.26 4.36 -2.79
N ALA A 159 -11.33 3.02 -2.82
CA ALA A 159 -12.54 2.28 -3.15
C ALA A 159 -13.69 2.54 -2.16
N ALA A 160 -13.40 2.77 -0.88
CA ALA A 160 -14.42 3.13 0.11
C ALA A 160 -15.01 4.52 -0.18
N LEU A 161 -14.19 5.46 -0.63
CA LEU A 161 -14.62 6.82 -1.00
C LEU A 161 -15.47 6.86 -2.29
N LEU A 162 -15.27 5.89 -3.18
CA LEU A 162 -16.14 5.72 -4.35
C LEU A 162 -17.55 5.26 -3.95
N ARG A 163 -17.67 4.47 -2.87
CA ARG A 163 -18.95 4.00 -2.32
C ARG A 163 -19.61 5.04 -1.41
N ASP A 164 -18.81 5.75 -0.59
CA ASP A 164 -19.28 6.80 0.32
C ASP A 164 -18.44 8.08 0.15
N PRO A 165 -18.89 9.00 -0.74
CA PRO A 165 -18.17 10.25 -1.02
C PRO A 165 -18.07 11.24 0.14
N ARG A 166 -18.85 11.06 1.23
CA ARG A 166 -18.88 12.00 2.37
C ARG A 166 -17.53 12.12 3.08
N ARG A 167 -16.67 11.11 2.95
CA ARG A 167 -15.33 11.07 3.57
C ARG A 167 -14.22 11.69 2.72
N LYS A 168 -14.55 12.28 1.56
CA LYS A 168 -13.55 12.82 0.63
C LYS A 168 -12.75 13.98 1.21
N GLU A 169 -13.40 14.85 1.99
CA GLU A 169 -12.72 15.98 2.64
C GLU A 169 -11.75 15.53 3.72
N GLU A 170 -12.15 14.52 4.53
CA GLU A 170 -11.28 13.92 5.55
C GLU A 170 -10.03 13.30 4.88
N MET A 171 -10.21 12.56 3.78
CA MET A 171 -9.11 12.00 3.00
C MET A 171 -8.16 13.08 2.48
N LEU A 172 -8.69 14.19 1.97
CA LEU A 172 -7.86 15.30 1.48
C LEU A 172 -7.05 15.92 2.61
N ALA A 173 -7.66 16.14 3.77
CA ALA A 173 -6.98 16.66 4.95
C ALA A 173 -5.85 15.73 5.41
N ASP A 174 -6.07 14.42 5.42
CA ASP A 174 -5.05 13.43 5.75
C ASP A 174 -3.88 13.48 4.75
N MET A 175 -4.17 13.55 3.44
CA MET A 175 -3.14 13.64 2.40
C MET A 175 -2.32 14.92 2.53
N GLN A 176 -2.93 16.05 2.90
CA GLN A 176 -2.21 17.30 3.19
C GLN A 176 -1.28 17.15 4.40
N GLN A 177 -1.69 16.42 5.45
CA GLN A 177 -0.84 16.13 6.60
C GLN A 177 0.35 15.23 6.21
N ILE A 178 0.12 14.25 5.33
CA ILE A 178 1.19 13.40 4.80
C ILE A 178 2.21 14.25 4.03
N LYS A 179 1.76 15.17 3.17
CA LYS A 179 2.66 16.09 2.45
C LYS A 179 3.48 16.96 3.40
N LYS A 180 2.85 17.57 4.41
CA LYS A 180 3.55 18.36 5.43
C LYS A 180 4.60 17.53 6.18
N LYS A 181 4.25 16.28 6.54
CA LYS A 181 5.19 15.38 7.22
C LYS A 181 6.38 15.05 6.32
N LEU A 182 6.13 14.76 5.04
CA LEU A 182 7.18 14.50 4.05
C LEU A 182 8.15 15.68 3.93
N ASP A 183 7.62 16.89 3.79
CA ASP A 183 8.44 18.10 3.66
C ASP A 183 9.29 18.33 4.91
N SER A 184 8.71 18.17 6.11
CA SER A 184 9.46 18.28 7.37
C SER A 184 10.62 17.29 7.53
N LEU A 185 10.50 16.11 6.92
CA LEU A 185 11.56 15.09 6.95
C LEU A 185 12.68 15.35 5.91
N LYS A 186 12.41 16.17 4.89
CA LYS A 186 13.41 16.62 3.91
C LYS A 186 14.22 17.79 4.44
N ASP A 187 13.62 18.68 5.22
CA ASP A 187 14.28 19.87 5.78
C ASP A 187 15.26 19.54 6.91
N ASN A 188 15.25 18.34 7.45
CA ASN A 188 16.10 17.87 8.55
C ASN A 188 17.31 17.01 8.07
N VAL A 189 17.65 17.04 6.79
CA VAL A 189 18.82 16.35 6.17
C VAL A 189 19.89 17.41 5.72
#